data_9d89e25124679ceed488720b3ceb057f
#
_entry.id   9d89e25124679ceed488720b3ceb057f
#
_cell.length_a   1.000
_cell.length_b   1.000
_cell.length_c   1.000
_cell.angle_alpha   90.00
_cell.angle_beta   90.00
_cell.angle_gamma   90.00
#
_symmetry.space_group_name_H-M   'P 1'
#
loop_
_entity.id
_entity.type
_entity.pdbx_description
1 polymer ?
#
loop_
_entity_poly.entity_id
_entity_poly.type
_entity_poly.pdbx_seq_one_letter_code
_entity_poly.pdbx_strand_id
1 'polypeptide(L)'
;MASHFFSAFSCLYSYFVLDVTNQAGINKGITTWEQVNLINEHIRTYLENKGMKILDIYVCPHRIEESCQCRKPQPGLLLKASKEHDINLAESIIVGDQDMDIEAGKNAGLKKVIKI
;
A
#
# COMPACT_ATOMS: atom_id res chain seq x y z
N MET A 1 -1.57 6.69 7.08
CA MET A 1 -1.62 5.31 7.62
C MET A 1 -1.33 4.30 6.55
N ALA A 2 -0.51 3.34 6.86
CA ALA A 2 -0.14 2.28 5.92
C ALA A 2 -1.18 1.17 5.91
N SER A 3 -1.47 0.62 4.74
CA SER A 3 -2.23 -0.61 4.60
C SER A 3 -1.34 -1.67 3.98
N HIS A 4 -1.52 -2.90 4.41
CA HIS A 4 -0.76 -4.04 3.92
C HIS A 4 -1.51 -4.73 2.80
N PHE A 5 -0.84 -4.93 1.70
CA PHE A 5 -1.38 -5.53 0.51
C PHE A 5 -0.70 -6.88 0.28
N PHE A 6 -1.51 -7.95 0.31
CA PHE A 6 -1.02 -9.31 0.16
C PHE A 6 -1.47 -9.85 -1.19
N SER A 7 -0.54 -10.34 -1.98
CA SER A 7 -0.86 -11.02 -3.23
C SER A 7 -0.39 -12.46 -3.19
N ALA A 8 -1.29 -13.38 -3.51
CA ALA A 8 -0.93 -14.77 -3.71
C ALA A 8 -0.31 -14.95 -5.09
N PHE A 9 0.87 -15.52 -5.14
CA PHE A 9 1.52 -15.85 -6.40
C PHE A 9 1.16 -17.29 -6.81
N SER A 10 1.08 -17.55 -8.12
CA SER A 10 0.63 -18.84 -8.69
C SER A 10 1.57 -20.02 -8.44
N CYS A 11 2.70 -19.81 -7.80
CA CYS A 11 3.61 -20.88 -7.37
C CYS A 11 3.41 -21.12 -5.89
N LEU A 12 2.44 -21.97 -5.54
CA LEU A 12 2.39 -22.72 -4.28
C LEU A 12 2.94 -21.98 -3.04
N TYR A 13 2.06 -21.26 -2.31
CA TYR A 13 2.33 -20.76 -0.95
C TYR A 13 3.24 -19.54 -0.79
N SER A 14 3.58 -18.82 -1.87
CA SER A 14 4.34 -17.57 -1.77
C SER A 14 3.40 -16.38 -1.82
N TYR A 15 3.43 -15.53 -0.78
CA TYR A 15 2.70 -14.27 -0.75
C TYR A 15 3.70 -13.13 -0.87
N PHE A 16 3.38 -12.14 -1.70
CA PHE A 16 4.07 -10.87 -1.67
C PHE A 16 3.32 -9.91 -0.76
N VAL A 17 4.08 -9.17 0.03
CA VAL A 17 3.53 -8.13 0.91
C VAL A 17 4.02 -6.78 0.39
N LEU A 18 3.08 -5.86 0.18
CA LEU A 18 3.38 -4.48 -0.19
C LEU A 18 2.63 -3.55 0.75
N ASP A 19 3.21 -2.40 1.01
CA ASP A 19 2.56 -1.36 1.79
C ASP A 19 2.09 -0.23 0.87
N VAL A 20 0.90 0.29 1.18
CA VAL A 20 0.33 1.45 0.48
C VAL A 20 -0.04 2.49 1.53
N THR A 21 0.50 3.69 1.41
CA THR A 21 0.32 4.70 2.46
C THR A 21 0.05 6.10 1.88
N ASN A 22 -0.89 6.79 2.51
CA ASN A 22 -1.12 8.22 2.25
C ASN A 22 -0.21 9.03 3.17
N GLN A 23 0.56 9.95 2.58
CA GLN A 23 1.51 10.80 3.30
C GLN A 23 1.37 12.25 2.84
N ALA A 24 0.19 12.82 3.01
CA ALA A 24 -0.11 14.18 2.60
C ALA A 24 0.79 15.24 3.26
N GLY A 25 1.40 14.90 4.38
CA GLY A 25 2.37 15.77 5.05
C GLY A 25 3.53 16.20 4.15
N ILE A 26 3.87 15.41 3.13
CA ILE A 26 4.93 15.75 2.17
C ILE A 26 4.52 17.03 1.41
N ASN A 27 3.37 17.02 0.76
CA ASN A 27 2.91 18.17 -0.03
C ASN A 27 2.39 19.33 0.85
N LYS A 28 2.10 19.05 2.12
CA LYS A 28 1.77 20.10 3.09
C LYS A 28 3.00 20.80 3.66
N GLY A 29 4.21 20.31 3.36
CA GLY A 29 5.45 20.84 3.90
C GLY A 29 5.72 20.49 5.37
N ILE A 30 5.00 19.52 5.93
CA ILE A 30 5.18 19.06 7.32
C ILE A 30 6.33 18.08 7.41
N THR A 31 6.50 17.28 6.39
CA THR A 31 7.59 16.29 6.30
C THR A 31 8.18 16.31 4.88
N THR A 32 9.18 15.50 4.62
CA THR A 32 9.83 15.41 3.32
C THR A 32 9.82 13.97 2.81
N TRP A 33 10.02 13.80 1.49
CA TRP A 33 10.21 12.48 0.91
C TRP A 33 11.33 11.71 1.61
N GLU A 34 12.42 12.40 1.92
CA GLU A 34 13.57 11.79 2.59
C GLU A 34 13.19 11.23 3.96
N GLN A 35 12.46 11.99 4.75
CA GLN A 35 11.99 11.56 6.08
C GLN A 35 11.03 10.37 5.97
N VAL A 36 10.09 10.44 5.04
CA VAL A 36 9.12 9.35 4.82
C VAL A 36 9.84 8.08 4.38
N ASN A 37 10.81 8.19 3.48
CA ASN A 37 11.58 7.06 3.01
C ASN A 37 12.41 6.42 4.14
N LEU A 38 12.99 7.22 5.02
CA LEU A 38 13.72 6.72 6.19
C LEU A 38 12.81 5.93 7.12
N ILE A 39 11.63 6.45 7.40
CA ILE A 39 10.64 5.76 8.24
C ILE A 39 10.20 4.45 7.58
N ASN A 40 9.92 4.47 6.29
CA ASN A 40 9.50 3.29 5.55
C ASN A 40 10.58 2.21 5.53
N GLU A 41 11.84 2.58 5.35
CA GLU A 41 12.95 1.63 5.42
C GLU A 41 13.11 1.04 6.82
N HIS A 42 12.88 1.84 7.85
CA HIS A 42 12.88 1.35 9.22
C HIS A 42 11.78 0.32 9.46
N ILE A 43 10.57 0.59 8.98
CA ILE A 43 9.43 -0.32 9.05
C ILE A 43 9.73 -1.61 8.27
N ARG A 44 10.27 -1.47 7.06
CA ARG A 44 10.66 -2.60 6.22
C ARG A 44 11.65 -3.52 6.94
N THR A 45 12.71 -2.95 7.49
CA THR A 45 13.74 -3.68 8.22
C THR A 45 13.15 -4.40 9.43
N TYR A 46 12.32 -3.71 10.20
CA TYR A 46 11.66 -4.29 11.35
C TYR A 46 10.82 -5.52 10.98
N LEU A 47 10.00 -5.39 9.93
CA LEU A 47 9.13 -6.48 9.47
C LEU A 47 9.93 -7.64 8.87
N GLU A 48 10.99 -7.34 8.13
CA GLU A 48 11.87 -8.38 7.57
C GLU A 48 12.56 -9.17 8.67
N ASN A 49 12.97 -8.52 9.77
CA ASN A 49 13.54 -9.20 10.94
C ASN A 49 12.51 -10.10 11.64
N LYS A 50 11.22 -9.88 11.42
CA LYS A 50 10.14 -10.73 11.92
C LYS A 50 9.72 -11.80 10.91
N GLY A 51 10.46 -11.94 9.81
CA GLY A 51 10.17 -12.95 8.79
C GLY A 51 9.18 -12.53 7.71
N MET A 52 8.79 -11.25 7.67
CA MET A 52 7.86 -10.72 6.67
C MET A 52 8.63 -9.86 5.67
N LYS A 53 8.79 -10.37 4.45
CA LYS A 53 9.46 -9.63 3.38
C LYS A 53 8.50 -8.65 2.72
N ILE A 54 8.88 -7.37 2.71
CA ILE A 54 8.12 -6.33 2.03
C ILE A 54 8.71 -6.14 0.62
N LEU A 55 7.90 -6.41 -0.38
CA LEU A 55 8.34 -6.30 -1.78
C LEU A 55 8.54 -4.84 -2.19
N ASP A 56 7.61 -3.98 -1.82
CA ASP A 56 7.67 -2.56 -2.15
C ASP A 56 6.77 -1.74 -1.22
N ILE A 57 6.99 -0.43 -1.19
CA ILE A 57 6.18 0.51 -0.42
C ILE A 57 5.75 1.65 -1.35
N TYR A 58 4.45 1.84 -1.49
CA TYR A 58 3.86 2.86 -2.35
C TYR A 58 3.33 4.02 -1.52
N VAL A 59 3.74 5.23 -1.86
CA VAL A 59 3.42 6.44 -1.11
C VAL A 59 2.64 7.41 -1.99
N CYS A 60 1.52 7.93 -1.47
CA CYS A 60 0.83 9.06 -2.08
C CYS A 60 1.14 10.32 -1.27
N PRO A 61 1.84 11.30 -1.86
CA PRO A 61 2.22 12.53 -1.16
C PRO A 61 1.17 13.62 -1.22
N HIS A 62 0.10 13.43 -1.98
CA HIS A 62 -0.84 14.49 -2.33
C HIS A 62 -1.78 14.84 -1.20
N ARG A 63 -2.16 16.13 -1.14
CA ARG A 63 -3.22 16.60 -0.28
C ARG A 63 -4.58 16.25 -0.89
N ILE A 64 -5.62 16.22 -0.05
CA ILE A 64 -6.97 15.87 -0.49
C ILE A 64 -7.43 16.76 -1.65
N GLU A 65 -7.19 18.07 -1.54
CA GLU A 65 -7.61 19.05 -2.55
C GLU A 65 -6.89 18.93 -3.89
N GLU A 66 -5.82 18.14 -3.97
CA GLU A 66 -5.11 17.91 -5.22
C GLU A 66 -5.83 16.90 -6.13
N SER A 67 -6.83 16.19 -5.60
CA SER A 67 -7.69 15.28 -6.37
C SER A 67 -6.92 14.26 -7.22
N CYS A 68 -5.88 13.66 -6.64
CA CYS A 68 -5.06 12.67 -7.32
C CYS A 68 -5.77 11.31 -7.45
N GLN A 69 -5.21 10.43 -8.27
CA GLN A 69 -5.71 9.05 -8.44
C GLN A 69 -5.09 8.06 -7.46
N CYS A 70 -4.06 8.47 -6.72
CA CYS A 70 -3.29 7.55 -5.88
C CYS A 70 -3.68 7.60 -4.39
N ARG A 71 -4.30 8.70 -3.92
CA ARG A 71 -4.71 8.81 -2.52
C ARG A 71 -5.89 7.90 -2.23
N LYS A 72 -5.74 6.98 -1.25
CA LYS A 72 -6.87 6.16 -0.81
C LYS A 72 -8.03 7.05 -0.37
N PRO A 73 -9.25 6.77 -0.74
CA PRO A 73 -9.79 5.52 -1.30
C PRO A 73 -9.61 5.31 -2.80
N GLN A 74 -8.86 6.17 -3.50
CA GLN A 74 -8.56 5.92 -4.90
C GLN A 74 -7.65 4.70 -5.04
N PRO A 75 -7.84 3.88 -6.08
CA PRO A 75 -7.10 2.63 -6.23
C PRO A 75 -5.75 2.78 -6.92
N GLY A 76 -5.31 4.00 -7.22
CA GLY A 76 -4.15 4.24 -8.09
C GLY A 76 -2.87 3.55 -7.65
N LEU A 77 -2.55 3.56 -6.34
CA LEU A 77 -1.35 2.88 -5.84
C LEU A 77 -1.45 1.36 -5.99
N LEU A 78 -2.63 0.79 -5.74
CA LEU A 78 -2.85 -0.65 -5.90
C LEU A 78 -2.74 -1.07 -7.36
N LEU A 79 -3.31 -0.27 -8.27
CA LEU A 79 -3.22 -0.52 -9.70
C LEU A 79 -1.77 -0.42 -10.19
N LYS A 80 -1.03 0.56 -9.69
CA LYS A 80 0.39 0.74 -10.01
C LYS A 80 1.22 -0.45 -9.54
N ALA A 81 0.99 -0.90 -8.31
CA ALA A 81 1.68 -2.07 -7.75
C ALA A 81 1.39 -3.32 -8.58
N SER A 82 0.14 -3.52 -8.96
CA SER A 82 -0.26 -4.64 -9.82
C SER A 82 0.49 -4.63 -11.14
N LYS A 83 0.60 -3.47 -11.76
CA LYS A 83 1.27 -3.32 -13.06
C LYS A 83 2.78 -3.55 -12.96
N GLU A 84 3.42 -2.98 -11.93
CA GLU A 84 4.87 -3.03 -11.77
C GLU A 84 5.38 -4.41 -11.35
N HIS A 85 4.59 -5.13 -10.57
CA HIS A 85 4.98 -6.43 -10.00
C HIS A 85 4.19 -7.61 -10.56
N ASP A 86 3.38 -7.37 -11.58
CA ASP A 86 2.55 -8.40 -12.21
C ASP A 86 1.67 -9.16 -11.19
N ILE A 87 0.97 -8.38 -10.36
CA ILE A 87 0.14 -8.90 -9.28
C ILE A 87 -1.30 -9.07 -9.77
N ASN A 88 -1.90 -10.22 -9.50
CA ASN A 88 -3.31 -10.44 -9.78
C ASN A 88 -4.16 -9.88 -8.63
N LEU A 89 -4.78 -8.72 -8.87
CA LEU A 89 -5.62 -8.06 -7.87
C LEU A 89 -6.81 -8.92 -7.44
N ALA A 90 -7.39 -9.67 -8.38
CA ALA A 90 -8.53 -10.54 -8.08
C ALA A 90 -8.20 -11.69 -7.13
N GLU A 91 -6.92 -11.96 -6.89
CA GLU A 91 -6.44 -12.96 -5.93
C GLU A 91 -5.73 -12.32 -4.73
N SER A 92 -5.80 -11.00 -4.62
CA SER A 92 -5.09 -10.25 -3.61
C SER A 92 -6.00 -9.81 -2.47
N ILE A 93 -5.40 -9.54 -1.31
CA ILE A 93 -6.08 -9.14 -0.09
C ILE A 93 -5.46 -7.87 0.43
N ILE A 94 -6.28 -6.93 0.89
CA ILE A 94 -5.81 -5.76 1.62
C ILE A 94 -6.23 -5.83 3.09
N VAL A 95 -5.34 -5.43 3.97
CA VAL A 95 -5.61 -5.32 5.40
C VAL A 95 -5.32 -3.89 5.82
N GLY A 96 -6.27 -3.24 6.45
CA GLY A 96 -6.11 -1.86 6.89
C GLY A 96 -6.98 -1.54 8.10
N ASP A 97 -6.68 -0.41 8.75
CA ASP A 97 -7.40 0.03 9.95
C ASP A 97 -8.43 1.13 9.67
N GLN A 98 -8.48 1.64 8.43
CA GLN A 98 -9.37 2.73 8.06
C GLN A 98 -10.31 2.34 6.92
N ASP A 99 -11.47 3.00 6.87
CA ASP A 99 -12.45 2.76 5.82
C ASP A 99 -11.88 3.06 4.43
N MET A 100 -10.99 4.04 4.31
CA MET A 100 -10.36 4.37 3.03
C MET A 100 -9.49 3.23 2.50
N ASP A 101 -8.90 2.43 3.37
CA ASP A 101 -8.13 1.24 2.96
C ASP A 101 -9.04 0.20 2.33
N ILE A 102 -10.18 -0.02 2.95
CA ILE A 102 -11.19 -1.00 2.51
C ILE A 102 -11.78 -0.56 1.17
N GLU A 103 -12.15 0.71 1.05
CA GLU A 103 -12.70 1.26 -0.20
C GLU A 103 -11.68 1.20 -1.34
N ALA A 104 -10.41 1.49 -1.06
CA ALA A 104 -9.37 1.39 -2.07
C ALA A 104 -9.25 -0.04 -2.60
N GLY A 105 -9.30 -1.03 -1.71
CA GLY A 105 -9.27 -2.43 -2.08
C GLY A 105 -10.46 -2.83 -2.95
N LYS A 106 -11.66 -2.40 -2.56
CA LYS A 106 -12.88 -2.65 -3.36
C LYS A 106 -12.79 -2.00 -4.73
N ASN A 107 -12.34 -0.74 -4.78
CA ASN A 107 -12.21 0.02 -6.02
C ASN A 107 -11.16 -0.60 -6.96
N ALA A 108 -10.14 -1.25 -6.41
CA ALA A 108 -9.13 -1.94 -7.20
C ALA A 108 -9.55 -3.36 -7.61
N GLY A 109 -10.67 -3.86 -7.10
CA GLY A 109 -11.15 -5.21 -7.43
C GLY A 109 -10.45 -6.33 -6.68
N LEU A 110 -9.96 -6.06 -5.45
CA LEU A 110 -9.33 -7.09 -4.64
C LEU A 110 -10.32 -8.18 -4.21
N LYS A 111 -9.81 -9.39 -4.07
CA LYS A 111 -10.60 -10.56 -3.66
C LYS A 111 -11.20 -10.38 -2.27
N LYS A 112 -10.43 -9.80 -1.35
CA LYS A 112 -10.85 -9.68 0.05
C LYS A 112 -10.30 -8.38 0.65
N VAL A 113 -11.12 -7.74 1.47
CA VAL A 113 -10.74 -6.56 2.23
C VAL A 113 -11.00 -6.85 3.71
N ILE A 114 -9.99 -6.58 4.54
CA ILE A 114 -10.06 -6.89 5.98
C ILE A 114 -9.78 -5.61 6.77
N LYS A 115 -10.73 -5.22 7.59
CA LYS A 115 -10.55 -4.09 8.52
C LYS A 115 -10.20 -4.61 9.90
N ILE A 116 -9.16 -4.04 10.50
CA ILE A 116 -8.73 -4.37 11.86
C ILE A 116 -9.04 -3.26 12.84
#